data_81c5d92e9edb59d0dc3876d066332d55
#
_entry.id   81c5d92e9edb59d0dc3876d066332d55
#
_cell.length_a   1.000
_cell.length_b   1.000
_cell.length_c   1.000
_cell.angle_alpha   90.00
_cell.angle_beta   90.00
_cell.angle_gamma   90.00
#
_symmetry.space_group_name_H-M   'P 1'
#
loop_
_entity.id
_entity.type
_entity.pdbx_description
1 polymer ?
#
loop_
_entity_poly.entity_id
_entity_poly.type
_entity_poly.pdbx_seq_one_letter_code
_entity_poly.pdbx_strand_id
1 'polypeptide(L)'
;EYNFFNPPEGSLVVSPSAVSIEQLTIVDSSPLLNYVFFDTGQSKIPERYNLLKNQAEAQEFDEKMLRNTITKYYHVLNIIGKRLSEAPEAAIELVGCVSDRGDEKNNITLSRARAESVRSYLQYVWEVDPGRITVNARKLPEKPSTGNVEAAWLENQRVEIHSDSPEILDSIKSTYTFEIADSNDIHIQPNITPGYDIKDWKIEIKGDGQVLKTVEGQGNKLPDDTFSLVEYGLGKIGAFHELSIVANMTDITGEVFATEVVKIPVKYNKRVESKVQKLEYKVIEKYALILFDYDSADIKERNKTVIDRVVKRIKELPEATVTIVGQTDIIGTEAYNVALSQRRAKTVYQGVMDSAVSSPERISFTGNGPHDPPYDNETPEGRSFNRTVTISIEYEQVE
;
A
#
# COMPACT_ATOMS: atom_id res chain seq x y z
N GLU A 1 -33.91 18.53 60.31
CA GLU A 1 -34.06 17.65 59.13
C GLU A 1 -32.66 17.30 58.65
N TYR A 2 -32.26 16.06 58.81
CA TYR A 2 -31.00 15.54 58.22
C TYR A 2 -31.26 15.34 56.74
N ASN A 3 -30.79 16.23 55.86
CA ASN A 3 -30.72 15.98 54.44
C ASN A 3 -29.68 14.84 54.24
N PHE A 4 -30.13 13.66 53.91
CA PHE A 4 -29.29 12.61 53.38
C PHE A 4 -28.82 13.08 52.00
N PHE A 5 -27.62 13.58 51.93
CA PHE A 5 -26.93 13.77 50.64
C PHE A 5 -26.72 12.42 50.01
N ASN A 6 -27.47 12.11 48.96
CA ASN A 6 -27.09 11.03 48.09
C ASN A 6 -25.88 11.51 47.25
N PRO A 7 -24.79 10.76 47.20
CA PRO A 7 -23.67 11.12 46.33
C PRO A 7 -24.14 11.19 44.89
N PRO A 8 -23.52 12.05 44.04
CA PRO A 8 -23.85 12.09 42.63
C PRO A 8 -23.60 10.72 41.99
N GLU A 9 -24.64 10.15 41.42
CA GLU A 9 -24.55 8.93 40.65
C GLU A 9 -24.26 9.31 39.21
N GLY A 10 -23.17 8.78 38.64
CA GLY A 10 -22.80 8.96 37.27
C GLY A 10 -22.34 7.62 36.67
N SER A 11 -22.62 7.44 35.41
CA SER A 11 -22.12 6.31 34.64
C SER A 11 -21.44 6.77 33.35
N LEU A 12 -20.60 5.93 32.83
CA LEU A 12 -20.01 6.11 31.51
C LEU A 12 -20.56 5.02 30.57
N VAL A 13 -21.13 5.44 29.45
CA VAL A 13 -21.44 4.55 28.34
C VAL A 13 -20.24 4.58 27.40
N VAL A 14 -19.61 3.43 27.21
CA VAL A 14 -18.39 3.31 26.41
C VAL A 14 -18.57 2.25 25.33
N SER A 15 -18.15 2.57 24.12
CA SER A 15 -18.21 1.69 22.96
C SER A 15 -16.92 1.79 22.15
N PRO A 16 -16.36 0.68 21.70
CA PRO A 16 -16.78 -0.71 21.91
C PRO A 16 -16.49 -1.22 23.32
N SER A 17 -17.10 -2.35 23.70
CA SER A 17 -16.88 -3.00 25.00
C SER A 17 -15.62 -3.87 25.07
N ALA A 18 -14.96 -4.09 23.95
CA ALA A 18 -13.69 -4.80 23.82
C ALA A 18 -12.96 -4.27 22.56
N VAL A 19 -11.66 -4.34 22.54
CA VAL A 19 -10.81 -4.00 21.39
C VAL A 19 -10.02 -5.24 20.98
N SER A 20 -10.08 -5.59 19.68
CA SER A 20 -9.25 -6.62 19.09
C SER A 20 -8.31 -6.01 18.06
N ILE A 21 -7.02 -6.28 18.19
CA ILE A 21 -5.97 -5.79 17.30
C ILE A 21 -5.28 -7.01 16.68
N GLU A 22 -5.20 -7.04 15.37
CA GLU A 22 -4.51 -8.09 14.61
C GLU A 22 -3.28 -7.51 13.92
N GLN A 23 -2.16 -8.21 13.98
CA GLN A 23 -1.00 -7.93 13.17
C GLN A 23 -1.12 -8.61 11.80
N LEU A 24 -1.10 -7.83 10.73
CA LEU A 24 -1.14 -8.31 9.35
C LEU A 24 0.22 -8.17 8.68
N THR A 25 0.76 -9.26 8.15
CA THR A 25 1.95 -9.25 7.32
C THR A 25 1.58 -9.29 5.85
N ILE A 26 2.09 -8.33 5.07
CA ILE A 26 1.96 -8.31 3.61
C ILE A 26 3.31 -8.61 2.98
N VAL A 27 3.33 -9.64 2.15
CA VAL A 27 4.41 -9.94 1.21
C VAL A 27 3.96 -9.45 -0.16
N ASP A 28 4.58 -8.38 -0.65
CA ASP A 28 4.23 -7.74 -1.91
C ASP A 28 5.32 -7.99 -2.96
N SER A 29 4.93 -8.47 -4.14
CA SER A 29 5.78 -8.61 -5.31
C SER A 29 5.18 -7.79 -6.44
N SER A 30 5.77 -6.62 -6.68
CA SER A 30 5.36 -5.72 -7.75
C SER A 30 6.34 -5.81 -8.91
N PRO A 31 5.90 -5.99 -10.17
CA PRO A 31 6.80 -5.91 -11.30
C PRO A 31 7.37 -4.50 -11.42
N LEU A 32 8.62 -4.41 -11.84
CA LEU A 32 9.22 -3.12 -12.16
C LEU A 32 8.69 -2.66 -13.52
N LEU A 33 7.98 -1.52 -13.54
CA LEU A 33 7.61 -0.86 -14.80
C LEU A 33 8.86 -0.18 -15.36
N ASN A 34 9.36 -0.68 -16.48
CA ASN A 34 10.63 -0.26 -17.08
C ASN A 34 10.48 0.95 -18.02
N TYR A 35 9.59 1.88 -17.68
CA TYR A 35 9.37 3.11 -18.42
C TYR A 35 9.55 4.33 -17.50
N VAL A 36 10.04 5.43 -18.06
CA VAL A 36 10.01 6.74 -17.40
C VAL A 36 9.23 7.68 -18.32
N PHE A 37 8.10 8.19 -17.84
CA PHE A 37 7.25 9.09 -18.61
C PHE A 37 7.69 10.55 -18.45
N PHE A 38 7.56 11.32 -19.52
CA PHE A 38 7.97 12.72 -19.58
C PHE A 38 6.79 13.63 -19.83
N ASP A 39 6.91 14.87 -19.39
CA ASP A 39 5.94 15.90 -19.72
C ASP A 39 6.10 16.36 -21.17
N THR A 40 5.01 16.83 -21.77
CA THR A 40 4.97 17.21 -23.18
C THR A 40 6.04 18.25 -23.50
N GLY A 41 6.83 17.98 -24.53
CA GLY A 41 7.90 18.86 -24.99
C GLY A 41 9.12 18.93 -24.07
N GLN A 42 9.13 18.23 -22.92
CA GLN A 42 10.22 18.26 -21.95
C GLN A 42 11.13 17.05 -22.08
N SER A 43 12.43 17.26 -21.80
CA SER A 43 13.44 16.21 -21.64
C SER A 43 13.99 16.12 -20.22
N LYS A 44 13.65 17.05 -19.32
CA LYS A 44 13.96 16.96 -17.89
C LYS A 44 13.12 15.82 -17.30
N ILE A 45 13.74 14.96 -16.49
CA ILE A 45 12.99 13.95 -15.72
C ILE A 45 12.00 14.69 -14.81
N PRO A 46 10.71 14.37 -14.86
CA PRO A 46 9.69 15.08 -14.10
C PRO A 46 9.89 15.00 -12.58
N GLU A 47 9.47 16.03 -11.87
CA GLU A 47 9.65 16.15 -10.40
C GLU A 47 8.86 15.13 -9.58
N ARG A 48 7.88 14.46 -10.20
CA ARG A 48 7.16 13.33 -9.57
C ARG A 48 8.04 12.10 -9.32
N TYR A 49 9.17 11.96 -10.04
CA TYR A 49 10.17 10.92 -9.75
C TYR A 49 11.06 11.35 -8.58
N ASN A 50 11.18 10.47 -7.60
CA ASN A 50 11.98 10.69 -6.41
C ASN A 50 13.47 10.49 -6.73
N LEU A 51 14.10 11.49 -7.35
CA LEU A 51 15.52 11.42 -7.67
C LEU A 51 16.37 11.73 -6.43
N LEU A 52 17.40 10.93 -6.22
CA LEU A 52 18.44 11.19 -5.22
C LEU A 52 19.38 12.29 -5.74
N LYS A 53 19.98 13.04 -4.84
CA LYS A 53 20.77 14.22 -5.18
C LYS A 53 22.24 13.89 -5.51
N ASN A 54 22.76 12.83 -4.90
CA ASN A 54 24.17 12.49 -4.97
C ASN A 54 24.42 11.01 -4.56
N GLN A 55 25.66 10.60 -4.70
CA GLN A 55 26.12 9.25 -4.34
C GLN A 55 25.93 8.89 -2.86
N ALA A 56 26.05 9.86 -1.93
CA ALA A 56 25.85 9.55 -0.52
C ALA A 56 24.42 9.10 -0.22
N GLU A 57 23.41 9.77 -0.82
CA GLU A 57 22.03 9.34 -0.72
C GLU A 57 21.80 7.98 -1.43
N ALA A 58 22.53 7.72 -2.53
CA ALA A 58 22.44 6.45 -3.24
C ALA A 58 22.97 5.26 -2.41
N GLN A 59 24.01 5.46 -1.62
CA GLN A 59 24.56 4.43 -0.72
C GLN A 59 23.59 4.03 0.40
N GLU A 60 22.74 4.95 0.84
CA GLU A 60 21.73 4.71 1.89
C GLU A 60 20.43 4.16 1.33
N PHE A 61 20.25 4.15 0.01
CA PHE A 61 19.01 3.71 -0.61
C PHE A 61 18.80 2.20 -0.52
N ASP A 62 17.66 1.78 0.02
CA ASP A 62 17.23 0.37 0.07
C ASP A 62 15.82 0.21 -0.53
N GLU A 63 15.73 -0.50 -1.67
CA GLU A 63 14.46 -0.75 -2.36
C GLU A 63 13.46 -1.57 -1.51
N LYS A 64 13.96 -2.36 -0.54
CA LYS A 64 13.11 -3.18 0.35
C LYS A 64 12.29 -2.35 1.32
N MET A 65 12.70 -1.12 1.58
CA MET A 65 11.99 -0.17 2.45
C MET A 65 10.81 0.51 1.76
N LEU A 66 10.67 0.39 0.45
CA LEU A 66 9.59 0.97 -0.33
C LEU A 66 8.31 0.13 -0.16
N ARG A 67 7.22 0.74 0.33
CA ARG A 67 6.05 0.00 0.79
C ARG A 67 4.90 -0.13 -0.21
N ASN A 68 4.70 0.82 -1.11
CA ASN A 68 3.59 0.76 -2.07
C ASN A 68 4.07 0.84 -3.51
N THR A 69 3.29 0.29 -4.43
CA THR A 69 3.66 0.13 -5.84
C THR A 69 3.97 1.46 -6.53
N ILE A 70 3.20 2.51 -6.29
CA ILE A 70 3.42 3.81 -6.95
C ILE A 70 4.67 4.49 -6.42
N THR A 71 4.96 4.40 -5.11
CA THR A 71 6.21 4.89 -4.53
C THR A 71 7.41 4.13 -5.10
N LYS A 72 7.33 2.80 -5.19
CA LYS A 72 8.36 1.98 -5.84
C LYS A 72 8.63 2.46 -7.26
N TYR A 73 7.56 2.73 -8.00
CA TYR A 73 7.70 3.20 -9.37
C TYR A 73 8.35 4.59 -9.47
N TYR A 74 7.99 5.54 -8.61
CA TYR A 74 8.66 6.85 -8.61
C TYR A 74 10.14 6.78 -8.20
N HIS A 75 10.58 5.64 -7.64
CA HIS A 75 11.98 5.30 -7.41
C HIS A 75 12.60 4.40 -8.50
N VAL A 76 11.94 4.21 -9.66
CA VAL A 76 12.39 3.27 -10.69
C VAL A 76 13.85 3.47 -11.09
N LEU A 77 14.31 4.71 -11.23
CA LEU A 77 15.70 5.01 -11.57
C LEU A 77 16.68 4.71 -10.43
N ASN A 78 16.22 4.87 -9.18
CA ASN A 78 17.02 4.50 -8.01
C ASN A 78 17.15 2.98 -7.90
N ILE A 79 16.06 2.25 -8.12
CA ILE A 79 16.06 0.79 -8.11
C ILE A 79 16.99 0.24 -9.20
N ILE A 80 16.88 0.74 -10.43
CA ILE A 80 17.74 0.33 -11.54
C ILE A 80 19.22 0.71 -11.26
N GLY A 81 19.47 1.92 -10.75
CA GLY A 81 20.82 2.37 -10.39
C GLY A 81 21.44 1.48 -9.30
N LYS A 82 20.69 1.17 -8.24
CA LYS A 82 21.10 0.24 -7.18
C LYS A 82 21.48 -1.14 -7.73
N ARG A 83 20.59 -1.72 -8.54
CA ARG A 83 20.82 -3.04 -9.14
C ARG A 83 21.99 -3.07 -10.10
N LEU A 84 22.20 -1.99 -10.89
CA LEU A 84 23.39 -1.84 -11.72
C LEU A 84 24.67 -1.72 -10.89
N SER A 85 24.64 -1.10 -9.71
CA SER A 85 25.80 -1.04 -8.82
C SER A 85 26.12 -2.40 -8.19
N GLU A 86 25.10 -3.24 -7.97
CA GLU A 86 25.24 -4.60 -7.42
C GLU A 86 25.59 -5.65 -8.48
N ALA A 87 25.31 -5.38 -9.77
CA ALA A 87 25.60 -6.25 -10.91
C ALA A 87 26.55 -5.53 -11.90
N PRO A 88 27.87 -5.50 -11.67
CA PRO A 88 28.83 -4.70 -12.45
C PRO A 88 28.95 -5.10 -13.93
N GLU A 89 28.59 -6.36 -14.28
CA GLU A 89 28.61 -6.82 -15.67
C GLU A 89 27.31 -6.53 -16.42
N ALA A 90 26.23 -6.15 -15.73
CA ALA A 90 24.96 -5.86 -16.35
C ALA A 90 24.99 -4.53 -17.11
N ALA A 91 24.33 -4.50 -18.26
CA ALA A 91 24.17 -3.32 -19.10
C ALA A 91 22.70 -3.03 -19.39
N ILE A 92 22.40 -1.78 -19.75
CA ILE A 92 21.06 -1.35 -20.12
C ILE A 92 21.06 -0.61 -21.44
N GLU A 93 19.92 -0.65 -22.12
CA GLU A 93 19.59 0.19 -23.25
C GLU A 93 18.46 1.14 -22.87
N LEU A 94 18.65 2.42 -23.13
CA LEU A 94 17.67 3.50 -22.93
C LEU A 94 17.13 3.93 -24.30
N VAL A 95 15.84 3.71 -24.55
CA VAL A 95 15.21 4.09 -25.81
C VAL A 95 14.24 5.24 -25.57
N GLY A 96 14.66 6.45 -25.95
CA GLY A 96 13.81 7.63 -25.86
C GLY A 96 12.72 7.65 -26.93
N CYS A 97 11.51 8.06 -26.56
CA CYS A 97 10.34 8.12 -27.43
C CYS A 97 9.60 9.45 -27.26
N VAL A 98 8.79 9.80 -28.26
CA VAL A 98 7.88 10.95 -28.28
C VAL A 98 6.47 10.48 -28.67
N SER A 99 5.50 11.36 -28.51
CA SER A 99 4.10 11.09 -28.92
C SER A 99 3.88 11.06 -30.43
N ASP A 100 4.83 11.61 -31.19
CA ASP A 100 4.74 11.88 -32.64
C ASP A 100 3.51 12.73 -33.03
N ARG A 101 3.10 13.63 -32.13
CA ARG A 101 1.96 14.56 -32.27
C ARG A 101 2.37 15.99 -31.90
N GLY A 102 1.66 16.98 -32.46
CA GLY A 102 1.91 18.40 -32.16
C GLY A 102 3.39 18.76 -32.32
N ASP A 103 3.94 19.43 -31.34
CA ASP A 103 5.36 19.88 -31.31
C ASP A 103 6.37 18.72 -31.16
N GLU A 104 5.88 17.53 -30.81
CA GLU A 104 6.71 16.32 -30.72
C GLU A 104 6.74 15.53 -32.04
N LYS A 105 6.01 15.97 -33.07
CA LYS A 105 5.96 15.28 -34.36
C LYS A 105 7.34 15.22 -35.03
N ASN A 106 7.78 14.00 -35.33
CA ASN A 106 9.11 13.74 -35.91
C ASN A 106 10.31 14.21 -35.05
N ASN A 107 10.12 14.49 -33.76
CA ASN A 107 11.15 15.10 -32.89
C ASN A 107 12.10 14.06 -32.26
N ILE A 108 12.96 13.44 -33.10
CA ILE A 108 13.98 12.46 -32.64
C ILE A 108 15.00 13.10 -31.69
N THR A 109 15.26 14.40 -31.84
CA THR A 109 16.17 15.15 -30.95
C THR A 109 15.63 15.14 -29.51
N LEU A 110 14.34 15.38 -29.33
CA LEU A 110 13.69 15.34 -28.02
C LEU A 110 13.70 13.90 -27.44
N SER A 111 13.42 12.90 -28.28
CA SER A 111 13.51 11.49 -27.87
C SER A 111 14.90 11.17 -27.30
N ARG A 112 15.96 11.54 -28.02
CA ARG A 112 17.34 11.32 -27.58
C ARG A 112 17.64 12.09 -26.30
N ALA A 113 17.22 13.37 -26.20
CA ALA A 113 17.44 14.19 -25.02
C ALA A 113 16.80 13.60 -23.74
N ARG A 114 15.63 12.96 -23.87
CA ARG A 114 14.98 12.23 -22.76
C ARG A 114 15.84 11.07 -22.28
N ALA A 115 16.32 10.22 -23.19
CA ALA A 115 17.19 9.10 -22.84
C ALA A 115 18.52 9.54 -22.23
N GLU A 116 19.12 10.64 -22.77
CA GLU A 116 20.33 11.24 -22.21
C GLU A 116 20.14 11.79 -20.79
N SER A 117 18.96 12.32 -20.46
CA SER A 117 18.66 12.77 -19.09
C SER A 117 18.65 11.62 -18.10
N VAL A 118 18.07 10.47 -18.50
CA VAL A 118 18.09 9.26 -17.68
C VAL A 118 19.53 8.73 -17.54
N ARG A 119 20.28 8.65 -18.64
CA ARG A 119 21.70 8.26 -18.60
C ARG A 119 22.50 9.14 -17.66
N SER A 120 22.37 10.44 -17.79
CA SER A 120 23.09 11.43 -16.96
C SER A 120 22.79 11.23 -15.47
N TYR A 121 21.53 10.95 -15.11
CA TYR A 121 21.15 10.67 -13.74
C TYR A 121 21.85 9.42 -13.20
N LEU A 122 21.82 8.32 -13.95
CA LEU A 122 22.45 7.06 -13.53
C LEU A 122 23.97 7.16 -13.42
N GLN A 123 24.59 7.93 -14.31
CA GLN A 123 26.04 8.19 -14.25
C GLN A 123 26.43 9.09 -13.08
N TYR A 124 25.67 10.15 -12.84
CA TYR A 124 26.03 11.14 -11.82
C TYR A 124 25.74 10.64 -10.39
N VAL A 125 24.60 10.01 -10.18
CA VAL A 125 24.16 9.61 -8.83
C VAL A 125 24.63 8.19 -8.47
N TRP A 126 24.60 7.27 -9.44
CA TRP A 126 24.90 5.86 -9.24
C TRP A 126 26.27 5.41 -9.77
N GLU A 127 27.03 6.33 -10.35
CA GLU A 127 28.35 6.09 -10.94
C GLU A 127 28.40 4.93 -11.94
N VAL A 128 27.28 4.70 -12.64
CA VAL A 128 27.22 3.65 -13.66
C VAL A 128 28.16 4.00 -14.81
N ASP A 129 29.06 3.07 -15.16
CA ASP A 129 30.01 3.26 -16.26
C ASP A 129 29.30 3.60 -17.58
N PRO A 130 29.73 4.66 -18.30
CA PRO A 130 29.12 5.05 -19.57
C PRO A 130 29.03 3.93 -20.61
N GLY A 131 29.99 3.00 -20.63
CA GLY A 131 30.04 1.88 -21.54
C GLY A 131 28.93 0.82 -21.30
N ARG A 132 28.28 0.87 -20.12
CA ARG A 132 27.17 -0.01 -19.76
C ARG A 132 25.79 0.56 -20.10
N ILE A 133 25.71 1.78 -20.62
CA ILE A 133 24.46 2.46 -20.94
C ILE A 133 24.43 2.84 -22.43
N THR A 134 23.67 2.11 -23.21
CA THR A 134 23.41 2.42 -24.61
C THR A 134 22.21 3.37 -24.71
N VAL A 135 22.32 4.43 -25.52
CA VAL A 135 21.24 5.40 -25.76
C VAL A 135 20.77 5.34 -27.20
N ASN A 136 19.50 5.00 -27.36
CA ASN A 136 18.79 5.02 -28.62
C ASN A 136 17.58 5.97 -28.59
N ALA A 137 17.07 6.30 -29.77
CA ALA A 137 15.93 7.17 -29.93
C ALA A 137 15.06 6.74 -31.10
N ARG A 138 13.76 6.78 -30.89
CA ARG A 138 12.74 6.55 -31.94
C ARG A 138 11.59 7.55 -31.81
N LYS A 139 10.71 7.61 -32.80
CA LYS A 139 9.52 8.48 -32.73
C LYS A 139 8.53 7.91 -31.71
N LEU A 140 7.91 6.81 -32.04
CA LEU A 140 6.95 6.12 -31.16
C LEU A 140 7.65 4.97 -30.43
N PRO A 141 7.17 4.59 -29.24
CA PRO A 141 7.55 3.33 -28.59
C PRO A 141 7.39 2.12 -29.51
N GLU A 142 8.04 1.02 -29.19
CA GLU A 142 7.85 -0.24 -29.95
C GLU A 142 6.39 -0.70 -29.93
N LYS A 143 5.77 -0.58 -28.77
CA LYS A 143 4.35 -0.85 -28.55
C LYS A 143 3.68 0.45 -28.07
N PRO A 144 3.25 1.31 -29.01
CA PRO A 144 2.66 2.58 -28.66
C PRO A 144 1.27 2.37 -28.07
N SER A 145 0.90 3.21 -27.11
CA SER A 145 -0.49 3.37 -26.71
C SER A 145 -1.24 3.98 -27.86
N THR A 146 -2.35 3.34 -28.26
CA THR A 146 -3.13 3.70 -29.45
C THR A 146 -4.38 4.48 -29.07
N GLY A 147 -4.94 5.19 -30.03
CA GLY A 147 -6.11 6.02 -29.86
C GLY A 147 -5.82 7.50 -30.13
N ASN A 148 -6.86 8.24 -30.48
CA ASN A 148 -6.77 9.67 -30.77
C ASN A 148 -7.16 10.47 -29.50
N VAL A 149 -6.58 10.10 -28.36
CA VAL A 149 -6.83 10.72 -27.06
C VAL A 149 -5.51 11.13 -26.43
N GLU A 150 -5.52 12.25 -25.70
CA GLU A 150 -4.34 12.82 -25.05
C GLU A 150 -3.64 11.83 -24.12
N ALA A 151 -4.41 11.03 -23.37
CA ALA A 151 -3.88 10.02 -22.48
C ALA A 151 -2.94 9.02 -23.20
N ALA A 152 -3.28 8.57 -24.42
CA ALA A 152 -2.43 7.68 -25.21
C ALA A 152 -1.15 8.39 -25.68
N TRP A 153 -1.23 9.70 -25.99
CA TRP A 153 -0.06 10.48 -26.40
C TRP A 153 0.91 10.66 -25.25
N LEU A 154 0.40 10.98 -24.06
CA LEU A 154 1.20 11.10 -22.83
C LEU A 154 1.95 9.79 -22.51
N GLU A 155 1.35 8.64 -22.72
CA GLU A 155 2.00 7.36 -22.50
C GLU A 155 3.12 7.03 -23.51
N ASN A 156 3.10 7.65 -24.68
CA ASN A 156 4.15 7.48 -25.69
C ASN A 156 5.37 8.40 -25.42
N GLN A 157 5.21 9.42 -24.57
CA GLN A 157 6.26 10.34 -24.16
C GLN A 157 7.11 9.72 -23.05
N ARG A 158 7.93 8.71 -23.39
CA ARG A 158 8.67 7.92 -22.40
C ARG A 158 10.07 7.54 -22.83
N VAL A 159 10.85 7.12 -21.86
CA VAL A 159 12.07 6.32 -22.07
C VAL A 159 11.78 4.90 -21.68
N GLU A 160 12.03 3.97 -22.57
CA GLU A 160 11.96 2.54 -22.33
C GLU A 160 13.34 2.05 -21.89
N ILE A 161 13.40 1.24 -20.83
CA ILE A 161 14.63 0.70 -20.27
C ILE A 161 14.65 -0.81 -20.52
N HIS A 162 15.68 -1.28 -21.22
CA HIS A 162 15.88 -2.68 -21.53
C HIS A 162 17.17 -3.20 -20.90
N SER A 163 17.21 -4.46 -20.54
CA SER A 163 18.41 -5.16 -20.08
C SER A 163 18.33 -6.64 -20.44
N ASP A 164 19.46 -7.20 -20.85
CA ASP A 164 19.61 -8.65 -21.04
C ASP A 164 19.91 -9.37 -19.72
N SER A 165 20.22 -8.62 -18.66
CA SER A 165 20.42 -9.13 -17.31
C SER A 165 19.07 -9.12 -16.55
N PRO A 166 18.45 -10.28 -16.28
CA PRO A 166 17.10 -10.36 -15.74
C PRO A 166 16.94 -9.66 -14.38
N GLU A 167 17.99 -9.67 -13.56
CA GLU A 167 18.02 -9.08 -12.22
C GLU A 167 17.78 -7.56 -12.22
N ILE A 168 18.14 -6.86 -13.31
CA ILE A 168 17.96 -5.40 -13.40
C ILE A 168 16.49 -5.01 -13.44
N LEU A 169 15.67 -5.81 -14.14
CA LEU A 169 14.25 -5.53 -14.34
C LEU A 169 13.34 -6.54 -13.60
N ASP A 170 13.88 -7.32 -12.68
CA ASP A 170 13.06 -8.27 -11.88
C ASP A 170 12.07 -7.53 -10.97
N SER A 171 11.05 -8.25 -10.53
CA SER A 171 10.05 -7.72 -9.61
C SER A 171 10.66 -7.27 -8.28
N ILE A 172 10.07 -6.23 -7.71
CA ILE A 172 10.44 -5.69 -6.41
C ILE A 172 9.69 -6.47 -5.34
N LYS A 173 10.41 -7.03 -4.39
CA LYS A 173 9.82 -7.76 -3.25
C LYS A 173 9.95 -6.93 -2.01
N SER A 174 8.84 -6.76 -1.28
CA SER A 174 8.82 -6.14 0.03
C SER A 174 7.94 -6.91 1.00
N THR A 175 8.34 -6.94 2.26
CA THR A 175 7.55 -7.52 3.34
C THR A 175 7.37 -6.45 4.40
N TYR A 176 6.13 -6.18 4.78
CA TYR A 176 5.82 -5.23 5.83
C TYR A 176 4.64 -5.69 6.67
N THR A 177 4.64 -5.29 7.92
CA THR A 177 3.58 -5.57 8.89
C THR A 177 2.92 -4.27 9.32
N PHE A 178 1.61 -4.35 9.58
CA PHE A 178 0.85 -3.28 10.21
C PHE A 178 -0.24 -3.87 11.10
N GLU A 179 -0.74 -3.07 12.01
CA GLU A 179 -1.81 -3.46 12.90
C GLU A 179 -3.16 -2.97 12.34
N ILE A 180 -4.19 -3.79 12.53
CA ILE A 180 -5.59 -3.49 12.24
C ILE A 180 -6.38 -3.71 13.51
N ALA A 181 -7.26 -2.77 13.86
CA ALA A 181 -8.21 -2.94 14.96
C ALA A 181 -9.64 -3.14 14.43
N ASP A 182 -10.46 -3.84 15.17
CA ASP A 182 -11.90 -3.99 14.91
C ASP A 182 -12.66 -2.68 15.12
N SER A 183 -12.09 -1.73 15.89
CA SER A 183 -12.53 -0.36 16.00
C SER A 183 -11.33 0.59 16.00
N ASN A 184 -11.46 1.72 15.34
CA ASN A 184 -10.42 2.77 15.34
C ASN A 184 -10.49 3.68 16.55
N ASP A 185 -11.66 3.75 17.20
CA ASP A 185 -11.96 4.73 18.23
C ASP A 185 -12.74 4.11 19.38
N ILE A 186 -12.57 4.68 20.58
CA ILE A 186 -13.39 4.45 21.75
C ILE A 186 -14.23 5.70 21.98
N HIS A 187 -15.54 5.56 21.91
CA HIS A 187 -16.51 6.61 22.19
C HIS A 187 -16.92 6.56 23.65
N ILE A 188 -16.91 7.70 24.32
CA ILE A 188 -17.19 7.85 25.75
C ILE A 188 -18.34 8.85 25.91
N GLN A 189 -19.43 8.42 26.49
CA GLN A 189 -20.61 9.22 26.75
C GLN A 189 -20.88 9.24 28.26
N PRO A 190 -20.56 10.35 28.96
CA PRO A 190 -20.88 10.51 30.36
C PRO A 190 -22.38 10.71 30.56
N ASN A 191 -22.95 9.97 31.49
CA ASN A 191 -24.34 10.12 31.92
C ASN A 191 -24.36 10.44 33.41
N ILE A 192 -24.50 11.74 33.74
CA ILE A 192 -24.47 12.24 35.09
C ILE A 192 -25.89 12.57 35.54
N THR A 193 -26.31 12.05 36.72
CA THR A 193 -27.63 12.29 37.28
C THR A 193 -27.83 13.79 37.57
N PRO A 194 -28.90 14.44 37.09
CA PRO A 194 -29.17 15.85 37.36
C PRO A 194 -29.40 16.13 38.86
N GLY A 195 -28.94 17.29 39.32
CA GLY A 195 -29.23 17.77 40.68
C GLY A 195 -27.99 18.02 41.55
N TYR A 196 -26.81 17.84 40.99
CA TYR A 196 -25.55 18.12 41.69
C TYR A 196 -24.82 19.29 41.04
N ASP A 197 -24.24 20.17 41.86
CA ASP A 197 -23.43 21.28 41.39
C ASP A 197 -21.96 20.84 41.34
N ILE A 198 -21.57 20.31 40.16
CA ILE A 198 -20.20 19.90 39.89
C ILE A 198 -19.36 21.16 39.65
N LYS A 199 -18.28 21.29 40.38
CA LYS A 199 -17.29 22.34 40.21
C LYS A 199 -16.30 22.00 39.13
N ASP A 200 -15.62 20.87 39.31
CA ASP A 200 -14.56 20.38 38.43
C ASP A 200 -14.80 18.91 38.12
N TRP A 201 -14.42 18.48 36.92
CA TRP A 201 -14.45 17.07 36.56
C TRP A 201 -13.22 16.68 35.71
N LYS A 202 -12.88 15.38 35.74
CA LYS A 202 -11.75 14.81 35.03
C LYS A 202 -12.08 13.41 34.57
N ILE A 203 -11.99 13.15 33.23
CA ILE A 203 -12.11 11.84 32.66
C ILE A 203 -10.68 11.33 32.39
N GLU A 204 -10.34 10.17 32.89
CA GLU A 204 -9.05 9.51 32.65
C GLU A 204 -9.24 8.22 31.89
N ILE A 205 -8.42 8.04 30.83
CA ILE A 205 -8.27 6.80 30.10
C ILE A 205 -6.90 6.24 30.44
N LYS A 206 -6.87 5.01 30.93
CA LYS A 206 -5.65 4.33 31.36
C LYS A 206 -5.49 3.00 30.65
N GLY A 207 -4.24 2.60 30.36
CA GLY A 207 -3.88 1.24 29.92
C GLY A 207 -3.07 0.59 31.05
N ASP A 208 -3.55 -0.54 31.59
CA ASP A 208 -2.95 -1.24 32.74
C ASP A 208 -2.53 -0.30 33.89
N GLY A 209 -3.35 0.73 34.14
CA GLY A 209 -3.12 1.72 35.18
C GLY A 209 -2.29 2.95 34.76
N GLN A 210 -1.63 2.93 33.60
CA GLN A 210 -0.91 4.09 33.05
C GLN A 210 -1.90 5.06 32.39
N VAL A 211 -1.84 6.36 32.71
CA VAL A 211 -2.67 7.39 32.07
C VAL A 211 -2.24 7.60 30.63
N LEU A 212 -3.20 7.44 29.71
CA LEU A 212 -3.01 7.61 28.26
C LEU A 212 -3.58 8.95 27.79
N LYS A 213 -4.77 9.32 28.28
CA LYS A 213 -5.45 10.58 27.99
C LYS A 213 -6.17 11.08 29.24
N THR A 214 -6.17 12.38 29.40
CA THR A 214 -6.96 13.09 30.40
C THR A 214 -7.76 14.17 29.71
N VAL A 215 -9.06 14.26 30.04
CA VAL A 215 -9.92 15.35 29.64
C VAL A 215 -10.49 15.94 30.93
N GLU A 216 -10.42 17.26 31.12
CA GLU A 216 -10.87 17.93 32.31
C GLU A 216 -11.67 19.18 31.97
N GLY A 217 -12.53 19.57 32.86
CA GLY A 217 -13.36 20.75 32.70
C GLY A 217 -14.14 21.13 33.96
N GLN A 218 -15.04 22.05 33.81
CA GLN A 218 -15.83 22.64 34.92
C GLN A 218 -17.32 22.59 34.62
N GLY A 219 -18.13 22.55 35.71
CA GLY A 219 -19.58 22.59 35.62
C GLY A 219 -20.23 21.23 35.35
N ASN A 220 -21.56 21.25 35.33
CA ASN A 220 -22.40 20.05 35.37
C ASN A 220 -22.49 19.27 34.05
N LYS A 221 -21.84 19.72 32.97
CA LYS A 221 -21.89 19.05 31.66
C LYS A 221 -20.54 18.47 31.30
N LEU A 222 -20.43 17.16 31.40
CA LEU A 222 -19.32 16.44 30.84
C LEU A 222 -19.61 16.17 29.35
N PRO A 223 -18.72 16.55 28.44
CA PRO A 223 -18.91 16.31 27.01
C PRO A 223 -18.71 14.84 26.64
N ASP A 224 -19.35 14.44 25.56
CA ASP A 224 -18.94 13.22 24.86
C ASP A 224 -17.50 13.37 24.37
N ASP A 225 -16.70 12.32 24.44
CA ASP A 225 -15.31 12.29 23.98
C ASP A 225 -15.02 11.06 23.15
N THR A 226 -13.97 11.15 22.35
CA THR A 226 -13.47 10.07 21.54
C THR A 226 -11.97 9.89 21.76
N PHE A 227 -11.56 8.66 22.02
CA PHE A 227 -10.15 8.30 22.10
C PHE A 227 -9.76 7.49 20.86
N SER A 228 -8.96 8.08 19.99
CA SER A 228 -8.50 7.41 18.78
C SER A 228 -7.36 6.43 19.09
N LEU A 229 -7.63 5.17 18.87
CA LEU A 229 -6.65 4.08 19.02
C LEU A 229 -5.57 4.17 17.96
N VAL A 230 -5.95 4.61 16.74
CA VAL A 230 -5.03 4.77 15.60
C VAL A 230 -4.05 5.91 15.85
N GLU A 231 -4.53 7.08 16.32
CA GLU A 231 -3.67 8.23 16.63
C GLU A 231 -2.70 7.93 17.77
N TYR A 232 -3.15 7.20 18.80
CA TYR A 232 -2.27 6.77 19.87
C TYR A 232 -1.24 5.72 19.40
N GLY A 233 -1.61 4.89 18.43
CA GLY A 233 -0.82 3.81 17.85
C GLY A 233 -1.27 2.43 18.33
N LEU A 234 -1.80 1.64 17.41
CA LEU A 234 -2.38 0.32 17.70
C LEU A 234 -1.38 -0.62 18.40
N GLY A 235 -0.10 -0.62 17.98
CA GLY A 235 0.93 -1.43 18.63
C GLY A 235 1.22 -1.02 20.07
N LYS A 236 1.04 0.27 20.42
CA LYS A 236 1.16 0.73 21.82
C LYS A 236 -0.05 0.31 22.65
N ILE A 237 -1.27 0.42 22.06
CA ILE A 237 -2.51 -0.05 22.69
C ILE A 237 -2.46 -1.55 22.91
N GLY A 238 -2.00 -2.32 21.93
CA GLY A 238 -1.83 -3.77 22.03
C GLY A 238 -0.82 -4.25 23.08
N ALA A 239 -0.02 -3.35 23.64
CA ALA A 239 0.86 -3.67 24.77
C ALA A 239 0.12 -3.74 26.11
N PHE A 240 -1.13 -3.23 26.18
CA PHE A 240 -1.98 -3.29 27.38
C PHE A 240 -2.91 -4.50 27.32
N HIS A 241 -3.26 -5.02 28.48
CA HIS A 241 -4.26 -6.09 28.63
C HIS A 241 -5.66 -5.52 28.72
N GLU A 242 -5.78 -4.33 29.31
CA GLU A 242 -7.04 -3.68 29.59
C GLU A 242 -6.89 -2.16 29.49
N LEU A 243 -7.87 -1.51 28.87
CA LEU A 243 -8.07 -0.08 29.02
C LEU A 243 -9.13 0.14 30.09
N SER A 244 -8.95 1.16 30.93
CA SER A 244 -9.93 1.54 31.94
C SER A 244 -10.25 3.02 31.82
N ILE A 245 -11.54 3.35 31.98
CA ILE A 245 -12.06 4.71 31.84
C ILE A 245 -12.85 5.04 33.10
N VAL A 246 -12.56 6.18 33.68
CA VAL A 246 -13.23 6.69 34.89
C VAL A 246 -13.41 8.20 34.80
N ALA A 247 -14.55 8.70 35.24
CA ALA A 247 -14.75 10.12 35.46
C ALA A 247 -14.76 10.42 36.97
N ASN A 248 -13.90 11.34 37.38
CA ASN A 248 -13.84 11.87 38.72
C ASN A 248 -14.46 13.29 38.71
N MET A 249 -15.29 13.61 39.70
CA MET A 249 -16.00 14.87 39.81
C MET A 249 -15.79 15.42 41.20
N THR A 250 -15.62 16.72 41.28
CA THR A 250 -15.56 17.45 42.58
C THR A 250 -16.76 18.41 42.61
N ASP A 251 -17.54 18.35 43.65
CA ASP A 251 -18.66 19.27 43.81
C ASP A 251 -18.22 20.63 44.34
N ILE A 252 -19.18 21.58 44.47
CA ILE A 252 -18.90 22.93 44.99
C ILE A 252 -18.49 22.94 46.47
N THR A 253 -18.71 21.84 47.20
CA THR A 253 -18.27 21.68 48.61
C THR A 253 -16.86 21.14 48.72
N GLY A 254 -16.30 20.64 47.65
CA GLY A 254 -14.96 20.00 47.58
C GLY A 254 -14.99 18.49 47.81
N GLU A 255 -16.19 17.87 47.85
CA GLU A 255 -16.30 16.42 47.92
C GLU A 255 -16.06 15.78 46.57
N VAL A 256 -15.32 14.64 46.55
CA VAL A 256 -14.88 13.95 45.32
C VAL A 256 -15.72 12.69 45.11
N PHE A 257 -16.26 12.55 43.92
CA PHE A 257 -17.02 11.41 43.45
C PHE A 257 -16.38 10.79 42.19
N ALA A 258 -16.64 9.52 41.96
CA ALA A 258 -16.19 8.88 40.75
C ALA A 258 -17.28 7.96 40.15
N THR A 259 -17.34 7.86 38.85
CA THR A 259 -18.15 6.82 38.19
C THR A 259 -17.57 5.44 38.45
N GLU A 260 -18.34 4.39 38.19
CA GLU A 260 -17.76 3.08 38.06
C GLU A 260 -16.69 3.09 36.97
N VAL A 261 -15.65 2.30 37.21
CA VAL A 261 -14.56 2.13 36.22
C VAL A 261 -15.06 1.22 35.09
N VAL A 262 -15.15 1.76 33.88
CA VAL A 262 -15.44 0.95 32.70
C VAL A 262 -14.14 0.31 32.21
N LYS A 263 -14.15 -1.02 32.07
CA LYS A 263 -13.02 -1.81 31.65
C LYS A 263 -13.25 -2.34 30.24
N ILE A 264 -12.25 -2.14 29.37
CA ILE A 264 -12.25 -2.57 27.98
C ILE A 264 -11.08 -3.53 27.81
N PRO A 265 -11.31 -4.83 27.72
CA PRO A 265 -10.24 -5.78 27.44
C PRO A 265 -9.63 -5.54 26.05
N VAL A 266 -8.30 -5.58 25.97
CA VAL A 266 -7.55 -5.49 24.73
C VAL A 266 -7.03 -6.86 24.38
N LYS A 267 -7.43 -7.36 23.21
CA LYS A 267 -6.90 -8.59 22.62
C LYS A 267 -5.90 -8.19 21.55
N TYR A 268 -4.67 -8.53 21.73
CA TYR A 268 -3.64 -8.29 20.73
C TYR A 268 -2.99 -9.61 20.35
N ASN A 269 -3.16 -9.98 19.10
CA ASN A 269 -2.56 -11.17 18.54
C ASN A 269 -1.12 -10.87 18.15
N LYS A 270 -0.24 -10.72 19.13
CA LYS A 270 1.20 -10.52 18.99
C LYS A 270 1.96 -11.48 19.87
N ARG A 271 3.12 -11.92 19.38
CA ARG A 271 4.13 -12.68 20.07
C ARG A 271 4.64 -11.97 21.32
N VAL A 272 4.47 -12.58 22.47
CA VAL A 272 5.33 -12.36 23.64
C VAL A 272 6.19 -13.60 23.78
N GLU A 273 7.51 -13.43 23.83
CA GLU A 273 8.43 -14.53 24.08
C GLU A 273 8.16 -15.16 25.45
N SER A 274 7.43 -16.24 25.49
CA SER A 274 7.62 -17.34 26.47
C SER A 274 6.73 -18.52 26.10
N LYS A 275 7.39 -19.65 25.91
CA LYS A 275 6.90 -21.05 25.94
C LYS A 275 5.41 -21.29 25.66
N VAL A 276 5.16 -21.80 24.43
CA VAL A 276 3.99 -22.63 24.07
C VAL A 276 2.64 -21.90 24.05
N GLN A 277 2.46 -21.00 23.10
CA GLN A 277 1.19 -20.85 22.41
C GLN A 277 1.48 -20.58 20.92
N LYS A 278 0.93 -21.42 20.05
CA LYS A 278 0.92 -21.18 18.60
C LYS A 278 0.14 -19.90 18.37
N LEU A 279 0.78 -18.87 17.84
CA LEU A 279 0.11 -17.67 17.40
C LEU A 279 -0.13 -17.78 15.89
N GLU A 280 -1.40 -17.62 15.51
CA GLU A 280 -1.83 -17.56 14.13
C GLU A 280 -1.80 -16.09 13.70
N TYR A 281 -1.12 -15.76 12.62
CA TYR A 281 -1.24 -14.46 11.97
C TYR A 281 -1.53 -14.62 10.50
N LYS A 282 -2.36 -13.71 10.03
CA LYS A 282 -2.79 -13.67 8.65
C LYS A 282 -1.70 -13.08 7.77
N VAL A 283 -1.33 -13.78 6.72
CA VAL A 283 -0.39 -13.33 5.71
C VAL A 283 -1.11 -13.16 4.38
N ILE A 284 -0.89 -12.05 3.71
CA ILE A 284 -1.37 -11.81 2.34
C ILE A 284 -0.16 -11.58 1.44
N GLU A 285 0.08 -12.51 0.53
CA GLU A 285 1.07 -12.35 -0.53
C GLU A 285 0.38 -11.79 -1.78
N LYS A 286 0.87 -10.67 -2.31
CA LYS A 286 0.33 -10.03 -3.51
C LYS A 286 1.33 -10.10 -4.67
N TYR A 287 0.85 -10.57 -5.81
CA TYR A 287 1.61 -10.67 -7.04
C TYR A 287 0.86 -9.94 -8.15
N ALA A 288 1.51 -8.99 -8.80
CA ALA A 288 0.91 -8.25 -9.91
C ALA A 288 1.53 -8.67 -11.24
N LEU A 289 0.67 -8.97 -12.22
CA LEU A 289 1.02 -9.24 -13.61
C LEU A 289 0.61 -8.02 -14.43
N ILE A 290 1.55 -7.20 -14.80
CA ILE A 290 1.29 -6.01 -15.63
C ILE A 290 1.78 -6.18 -17.06
N LEU A 291 1.37 -5.26 -17.92
CA LEU A 291 1.79 -5.15 -19.30
C LEU A 291 1.27 -6.31 -20.18
N PHE A 292 -0.04 -6.53 -20.10
CA PHE A 292 -0.72 -7.15 -21.22
C PHE A 292 -0.62 -6.22 -22.44
N ASP A 293 -0.44 -6.80 -23.62
CA ASP A 293 -0.51 -6.01 -24.85
C ASP A 293 -1.90 -5.38 -25.02
N TYR A 294 -1.96 -4.34 -25.85
CA TYR A 294 -3.24 -3.70 -26.16
C TYR A 294 -4.22 -4.77 -26.70
N ASP A 295 -5.44 -4.75 -26.16
CA ASP A 295 -6.52 -5.71 -26.48
C ASP A 295 -6.14 -7.18 -26.37
N SER A 296 -5.08 -7.53 -25.63
CA SER A 296 -4.66 -8.91 -25.41
C SER A 296 -4.88 -9.35 -23.97
N ALA A 297 -5.17 -10.65 -23.82
CA ALA A 297 -5.16 -11.36 -22.55
C ALA A 297 -4.04 -12.43 -22.48
N ASP A 298 -3.11 -12.42 -23.43
CA ASP A 298 -2.02 -13.39 -23.50
C ASP A 298 -0.97 -13.13 -22.42
N ILE A 299 -0.55 -14.20 -21.77
CA ILE A 299 0.50 -14.15 -20.75
C ILE A 299 1.87 -14.10 -21.42
N LYS A 300 2.55 -12.97 -21.25
CA LYS A 300 3.93 -12.80 -21.75
C LYS A 300 4.92 -13.63 -20.95
N GLU A 301 6.11 -13.89 -21.53
CA GLU A 301 7.16 -14.70 -20.93
C GLU A 301 7.54 -14.21 -19.52
N ARG A 302 7.70 -12.88 -19.34
CA ARG A 302 8.00 -12.31 -18.01
C ARG A 302 6.91 -12.57 -16.97
N ASN A 303 5.65 -12.61 -17.38
CA ASN A 303 4.52 -12.92 -16.50
C ASN A 303 4.46 -14.41 -16.17
N LYS A 304 4.94 -15.31 -17.07
CA LYS A 304 5.04 -16.73 -16.78
C LYS A 304 5.92 -17.00 -15.57
N THR A 305 7.07 -16.34 -15.47
CA THR A 305 7.95 -16.45 -14.30
C THR A 305 7.23 -16.07 -13.00
N VAL A 306 6.37 -15.05 -13.03
CA VAL A 306 5.56 -14.68 -11.85
C VAL A 306 4.52 -15.78 -11.54
N ILE A 307 3.85 -16.31 -12.55
CA ILE A 307 2.87 -17.40 -12.40
C ILE A 307 3.55 -18.65 -11.82
N ASP A 308 4.73 -19.04 -12.31
CA ASP A 308 5.46 -20.18 -11.79
C ASP A 308 5.80 -20.03 -10.31
N ARG A 309 6.21 -18.83 -9.89
CA ARG A 309 6.43 -18.50 -8.46
C ARG A 309 5.15 -18.64 -7.65
N VAL A 310 4.03 -18.10 -8.15
CA VAL A 310 2.71 -18.19 -7.53
C VAL A 310 2.28 -19.64 -7.39
N VAL A 311 2.40 -20.43 -8.46
CA VAL A 311 2.05 -21.87 -8.45
C VAL A 311 2.89 -22.64 -7.44
N LYS A 312 4.20 -22.38 -7.40
CA LYS A 312 5.07 -22.98 -6.38
C LYS A 312 4.58 -22.62 -4.98
N ARG A 313 4.25 -21.34 -4.75
CA ARG A 313 3.79 -20.86 -3.44
C ARG A 313 2.45 -21.45 -3.04
N ILE A 314 1.50 -21.57 -3.96
CA ILE A 314 0.19 -22.22 -3.70
C ILE A 314 0.36 -23.70 -3.30
N LYS A 315 1.33 -24.41 -3.90
CA LYS A 315 1.64 -25.80 -3.54
C LYS A 315 2.25 -25.94 -2.15
N GLU A 316 3.03 -24.96 -1.72
CA GLU A 316 3.60 -24.89 -0.36
C GLU A 316 2.55 -24.56 0.71
N LEU A 317 1.42 -23.96 0.32
CA LEU A 317 0.38 -23.46 1.19
C LEU A 317 -0.99 -24.12 0.88
N PRO A 318 -1.21 -25.39 1.28
CA PRO A 318 -2.39 -26.14 0.89
C PRO A 318 -3.71 -25.57 1.43
N GLU A 319 -3.68 -24.80 2.52
CA GLU A 319 -4.87 -24.19 3.13
C GLU A 319 -5.12 -22.72 2.69
N ALA A 320 -4.23 -22.15 1.88
CA ALA A 320 -4.37 -20.76 1.45
C ALA A 320 -5.55 -20.56 0.49
N THR A 321 -6.22 -19.42 0.59
CA THR A 321 -7.17 -18.94 -0.42
C THR A 321 -6.48 -18.04 -1.43
N VAL A 322 -6.88 -18.14 -2.70
CA VAL A 322 -6.27 -17.39 -3.81
C VAL A 322 -7.34 -16.59 -4.52
N THR A 323 -7.13 -15.28 -4.63
CA THR A 323 -8.00 -14.37 -5.36
C THR A 323 -7.24 -13.74 -6.52
N ILE A 324 -7.80 -13.85 -7.73
CA ILE A 324 -7.24 -13.30 -8.96
C ILE A 324 -8.17 -12.19 -9.45
N VAL A 325 -7.67 -10.94 -9.49
CA VAL A 325 -8.47 -9.77 -9.87
C VAL A 325 -7.86 -9.12 -11.10
N GLY A 326 -8.61 -9.08 -12.19
CA GLY A 326 -8.25 -8.34 -13.39
C GLY A 326 -8.78 -6.91 -13.34
N GLN A 327 -7.96 -5.95 -13.78
CA GLN A 327 -8.31 -4.53 -13.88
C GLN A 327 -7.89 -3.94 -15.21
N THR A 328 -8.47 -2.80 -15.57
CA THR A 328 -8.08 -1.98 -16.73
C THR A 328 -7.95 -0.53 -16.30
N ASP A 329 -7.34 0.29 -17.15
CA ASP A 329 -7.49 1.73 -17.06
C ASP A 329 -8.89 2.17 -17.55
N ILE A 330 -9.13 3.48 -17.55
CA ILE A 330 -10.41 4.08 -17.98
C ILE A 330 -10.51 4.30 -19.49
N ILE A 331 -9.46 3.99 -20.27
CA ILE A 331 -9.48 4.24 -21.73
C ILE A 331 -10.32 3.16 -22.42
N GLY A 332 -11.35 3.59 -23.14
CA GLY A 332 -12.30 2.73 -23.83
C GLY A 332 -13.71 2.75 -23.21
N THR A 333 -14.57 1.85 -23.64
CA THR A 333 -15.90 1.73 -23.03
C THR A 333 -15.88 0.83 -21.80
N GLU A 334 -16.72 1.12 -20.83
CA GLU A 334 -16.84 0.34 -19.60
C GLU A 334 -17.09 -1.15 -19.87
N ALA A 335 -18.10 -1.45 -20.73
CA ALA A 335 -18.44 -2.84 -21.08
C ALA A 335 -17.26 -3.60 -21.70
N TYR A 336 -16.49 -2.93 -22.55
CA TYR A 336 -15.29 -3.49 -23.15
C TYR A 336 -14.22 -3.78 -22.08
N ASN A 337 -13.96 -2.82 -21.19
CA ASN A 337 -12.96 -2.93 -20.14
C ASN A 337 -13.30 -4.02 -19.11
N VAL A 338 -14.57 -4.15 -18.72
CA VAL A 338 -15.04 -5.24 -17.87
C VAL A 338 -14.81 -6.59 -18.54
N ALA A 339 -15.19 -6.74 -19.82
CA ALA A 339 -14.96 -7.98 -20.55
C ALA A 339 -13.46 -8.30 -20.73
N LEU A 340 -12.62 -7.29 -20.97
CA LEU A 340 -11.16 -7.47 -21.10
C LEU A 340 -10.52 -7.89 -19.79
N SER A 341 -10.87 -7.24 -18.67
CA SER A 341 -10.34 -7.59 -17.35
C SER A 341 -10.73 -9.02 -16.95
N GLN A 342 -11.97 -9.43 -17.26
CA GLN A 342 -12.44 -10.78 -17.02
C GLN A 342 -11.68 -11.83 -17.85
N ARG A 343 -11.41 -11.54 -19.14
CA ARG A 343 -10.59 -12.43 -19.99
C ARG A 343 -9.18 -12.59 -19.42
N ARG A 344 -8.54 -11.47 -19.03
CA ARG A 344 -7.19 -11.49 -18.43
C ARG A 344 -7.13 -12.29 -17.14
N ALA A 345 -8.07 -12.04 -16.21
CA ALA A 345 -8.16 -12.79 -14.95
C ALA A 345 -8.38 -14.29 -15.21
N LYS A 346 -9.26 -14.65 -16.16
CA LYS A 346 -9.50 -16.03 -16.56
C LYS A 346 -8.26 -16.71 -17.14
N THR A 347 -7.51 -16.02 -17.99
CA THR A 347 -6.26 -16.59 -18.57
C THR A 347 -5.23 -16.86 -17.49
N VAL A 348 -5.08 -15.95 -16.53
CA VAL A 348 -4.19 -16.15 -15.37
C VAL A 348 -4.66 -17.31 -14.50
N TYR A 349 -5.96 -17.37 -14.20
CA TYR A 349 -6.57 -18.49 -13.48
C TYR A 349 -6.26 -19.84 -14.16
N GLN A 350 -6.44 -19.92 -15.48
CA GLN A 350 -6.12 -21.14 -16.25
C GLN A 350 -4.64 -21.48 -16.15
N GLY A 351 -3.73 -20.51 -16.31
CA GLY A 351 -2.29 -20.73 -16.16
C GLY A 351 -1.88 -21.27 -14.79
N VAL A 352 -2.58 -20.84 -13.72
CA VAL A 352 -2.38 -21.37 -12.36
C VAL A 352 -2.94 -22.81 -12.27
N MET A 353 -4.12 -23.06 -12.81
CA MET A 353 -4.78 -24.37 -12.74
C MET A 353 -4.07 -25.45 -13.56
N ASP A 354 -3.59 -25.11 -14.77
CA ASP A 354 -2.88 -26.06 -15.65
C ASP A 354 -1.56 -26.56 -15.04
N SER A 355 -1.05 -25.83 -14.05
CA SER A 355 0.18 -26.19 -13.32
C SER A 355 -0.06 -27.17 -12.16
N ALA A 356 -1.17 -27.92 -12.15
CA ALA A 356 -1.54 -28.97 -11.20
C ALA A 356 -1.77 -28.48 -9.75
N VAL A 357 -2.67 -27.52 -9.59
CA VAL A 357 -3.20 -27.14 -8.28
C VAL A 357 -4.36 -28.08 -7.90
N SER A 358 -4.25 -28.76 -6.75
CA SER A 358 -5.15 -29.85 -6.36
C SER A 358 -6.53 -29.42 -5.84
N SER A 359 -6.74 -28.11 -5.57
CA SER A 359 -7.95 -27.62 -4.87
C SER A 359 -8.49 -26.37 -5.57
N PRO A 360 -9.22 -26.54 -6.69
CA PRO A 360 -9.75 -25.42 -7.47
C PRO A 360 -10.74 -24.54 -6.71
N GLU A 361 -11.43 -25.08 -5.71
CA GLU A 361 -12.40 -24.38 -4.87
C GLU A 361 -11.77 -23.25 -4.03
N ARG A 362 -10.46 -23.29 -3.81
CA ARG A 362 -9.72 -22.24 -3.09
C ARG A 362 -9.30 -21.08 -3.98
N ILE A 363 -9.49 -21.18 -5.30
CA ILE A 363 -9.00 -20.19 -6.27
C ILE A 363 -10.20 -19.55 -6.94
N SER A 364 -10.35 -18.26 -6.79
CA SER A 364 -11.37 -17.44 -7.43
C SER A 364 -10.77 -16.43 -8.40
N PHE A 365 -11.54 -16.00 -9.39
CA PHE A 365 -11.14 -14.92 -10.28
C PHE A 365 -12.31 -14.00 -10.63
N THR A 366 -12.01 -12.71 -10.81
CA THR A 366 -12.97 -11.68 -11.22
C THR A 366 -12.32 -10.64 -12.10
N GLY A 367 -13.10 -10.00 -12.95
CA GLY A 367 -12.68 -8.84 -13.72
C GLY A 367 -13.46 -7.61 -13.29
N ASN A 368 -12.79 -6.63 -12.70
CA ASN A 368 -13.40 -5.40 -12.20
C ASN A 368 -13.46 -4.28 -13.26
N GLY A 369 -12.86 -4.48 -14.44
CA GLY A 369 -12.78 -3.42 -15.44
C GLY A 369 -12.06 -2.18 -14.92
N PRO A 370 -12.60 -0.98 -15.19
CA PRO A 370 -12.02 0.27 -14.71
C PRO A 370 -12.52 0.70 -13.33
N HIS A 371 -13.31 -0.15 -12.63
CA HIS A 371 -13.91 0.19 -11.34
C HIS A 371 -12.90 0.04 -10.20
N ASP A 372 -13.00 0.94 -9.22
CA ASP A 372 -12.14 0.99 -8.04
C ASP A 372 -10.64 0.85 -8.39
N PRO A 373 -10.13 1.70 -9.30
CA PRO A 373 -8.76 1.59 -9.75
C PRO A 373 -7.81 1.88 -8.57
N PRO A 374 -6.82 1.00 -8.31
CA PRO A 374 -5.88 1.22 -7.20
C PRO A 374 -4.95 2.41 -7.43
N TYR A 375 -4.85 2.91 -8.66
CA TYR A 375 -3.96 4.00 -9.04
C TYR A 375 -4.70 5.09 -9.82
N ASP A 376 -4.14 6.31 -9.78
CA ASP A 376 -4.71 7.47 -10.45
C ASP A 376 -4.68 7.32 -11.98
N ASN A 377 -5.86 7.31 -12.61
CA ASN A 377 -6.02 7.21 -14.05
C ASN A 377 -5.64 8.50 -14.82
N GLU A 378 -5.49 9.63 -14.15
CA GLU A 378 -5.05 10.87 -14.80
C GLU A 378 -3.57 10.80 -15.20
N THR A 379 -2.77 9.98 -14.53
CA THR A 379 -1.36 9.80 -14.82
C THR A 379 -1.11 8.61 -15.75
N PRO A 380 -0.14 8.68 -16.68
CA PRO A 380 0.24 7.55 -17.52
C PRO A 380 0.78 6.38 -16.70
N GLU A 381 1.43 6.67 -15.57
CA GLU A 381 1.91 5.70 -14.59
C GLU A 381 0.75 4.92 -13.97
N GLY A 382 -0.23 5.62 -13.44
CA GLY A 382 -1.39 5.00 -12.80
C GLY A 382 -2.19 4.14 -13.77
N ARG A 383 -2.43 4.62 -15.00
CA ARG A 383 -3.08 3.81 -16.05
C ARG A 383 -2.28 2.55 -16.37
N SER A 384 -0.95 2.65 -16.47
CA SER A 384 -0.10 1.48 -16.73
C SER A 384 -0.22 0.43 -15.62
N PHE A 385 -0.29 0.85 -14.36
CA PHE A 385 -0.48 -0.07 -13.23
C PHE A 385 -1.93 -0.57 -13.10
N ASN A 386 -2.94 0.20 -13.56
CA ASN A 386 -4.31 -0.27 -13.59
C ASN A 386 -4.54 -1.36 -14.66
N ARG A 387 -3.73 -1.44 -15.72
CA ARG A 387 -3.75 -2.55 -16.70
C ARG A 387 -3.06 -3.79 -16.15
N THR A 388 -3.62 -4.38 -15.11
CA THR A 388 -3.01 -5.44 -14.32
C THR A 388 -3.95 -6.61 -14.06
N VAL A 389 -3.34 -7.75 -13.69
CA VAL A 389 -4.01 -8.83 -12.95
C VAL A 389 -3.23 -9.03 -11.66
N THR A 390 -3.92 -8.90 -10.54
CA THR A 390 -3.34 -9.12 -9.21
C THR A 390 -3.75 -10.49 -8.70
N ILE A 391 -2.79 -11.25 -8.17
CA ILE A 391 -3.03 -12.52 -7.47
C ILE A 391 -2.72 -12.28 -6.00
N SER A 392 -3.70 -12.52 -5.14
CA SER A 392 -3.53 -12.49 -3.68
C SER A 392 -3.62 -13.90 -3.13
N ILE A 393 -2.61 -14.32 -2.36
CA ILE A 393 -2.57 -15.58 -1.62
C ILE A 393 -2.71 -15.23 -0.15
N GLU A 394 -3.79 -15.68 0.48
CA GLU A 394 -4.12 -15.41 1.87
C GLU A 394 -4.07 -16.70 2.67
N TYR A 395 -3.29 -16.72 3.76
CA TYR A 395 -3.12 -17.88 4.63
C TYR A 395 -2.81 -17.46 6.06
N GLU A 396 -3.08 -18.37 6.98
CA GLU A 396 -2.68 -18.23 8.37
C GLU A 396 -1.30 -18.88 8.56
N GLN A 397 -0.37 -18.13 9.08
CA GLN A 397 0.95 -18.65 9.43
C GLN A 397 0.96 -19.04 10.90
N VAL A 398 1.23 -20.32 11.14
CA VAL A 398 1.42 -20.88 12.49
C VAL A 398 2.91 -21.07 12.69
N GLU A 399 3.50 -20.37 13.65
CA GLU A 399 4.88 -20.62 14.10
C GLU A 399 4.99 -21.69 15.19
#